data_2b6760d81239fb71e1119aee9a6569f7
#
_entry.id   2b6760d81239fb71e1119aee9a6569f7
#
_cell.length_a   1.000
_cell.length_b   1.000
_cell.length_c   1.000
_cell.angle_alpha   90.00
_cell.angle_beta   90.00
_cell.angle_gamma   90.00
#
_symmetry.space_group_name_H-M   'P 1'
#
loop_
_entity.id
_entity.type
_entity.pdbx_description
1 polymer ?
#
loop_
_entity_poly.entity_id
_entity_poly.type
_entity_poly.pdbx_seq_one_letter_code
_entity_poly.pdbx_strand_id
1 'polypeptide(L)'
;MTSRHFFYLLFWLAAQALLACHALAADTARSFAQVWRISGSVSAAVAEPAVARGLRVGDTVYVGERLQAATNGEAVLRMDDGGYLAVRPGAQFVVDDFAADQSGSDRFSLRLLQGGLRLITGWVAKLNPRGYRVSTPSATIGVRGTDHEAYFLTDTLAQTLSQKSGTYDRVVSGQTYVETRDGSVDVAPGQVGFVRAPPPPR
;
A
#
# COMPACT_ATOMS: atom_id res chain seq x y z
N MET A 1 -26.84 14.55 -57.50
CA MET A 1 -25.54 13.95 -57.09
C MET A 1 -25.03 14.45 -55.75
N THR A 2 -25.85 14.68 -54.73
CA THR A 2 -25.44 15.38 -53.49
C THR A 2 -25.75 14.62 -52.19
N SER A 3 -26.48 13.50 -52.22
CA SER A 3 -26.88 12.78 -51.02
C SER A 3 -25.82 11.80 -50.47
N ARG A 4 -25.00 11.21 -51.33
CA ARG A 4 -24.01 10.17 -50.92
C ARG A 4 -22.80 10.74 -50.14
N HIS A 5 -22.36 11.96 -50.47
CA HIS A 5 -21.22 12.59 -49.78
C HIS A 5 -21.59 13.10 -48.38
N PHE A 6 -22.84 13.48 -48.14
CA PHE A 6 -23.32 13.88 -46.82
C PHE A 6 -23.37 12.73 -45.83
N PHE A 7 -23.72 11.50 -46.30
CA PHE A 7 -23.70 10.30 -45.44
C PHE A 7 -22.27 9.87 -45.06
N TYR A 8 -21.31 10.01 -45.97
CA TYR A 8 -19.89 9.65 -45.63
C TYR A 8 -19.28 10.65 -44.65
N LEU A 9 -19.64 11.92 -44.73
CA LEU A 9 -19.16 12.96 -43.81
C LEU A 9 -19.70 12.74 -42.37
N LEU A 10 -20.98 12.36 -42.23
CA LEU A 10 -21.59 12.03 -40.95
C LEU A 10 -20.99 10.73 -40.33
N PHE A 11 -20.71 9.75 -41.18
CA PHE A 11 -20.10 8.50 -40.71
C PHE A 11 -18.64 8.71 -40.23
N TRP A 12 -17.91 9.60 -40.93
CA TRP A 12 -16.52 9.96 -40.54
C TRP A 12 -16.48 10.76 -39.25
N LEU A 13 -17.38 11.69 -39.04
CA LEU A 13 -17.53 12.46 -37.80
C LEU A 13 -17.96 11.60 -36.62
N ALA A 14 -18.85 10.61 -36.82
CA ALA A 14 -19.26 9.67 -35.78
C ALA A 14 -18.13 8.72 -35.40
N ALA A 15 -17.30 8.28 -36.36
CA ALA A 15 -16.15 7.43 -36.09
C ALA A 15 -15.05 8.16 -35.29
N GLN A 16 -14.84 9.44 -35.54
CA GLN A 16 -13.90 10.28 -34.78
C GLN A 16 -14.40 10.55 -33.35
N ALA A 17 -15.71 10.73 -33.15
CA ALA A 17 -16.28 10.90 -31.82
C ALA A 17 -16.18 9.64 -30.96
N LEU A 18 -16.26 8.45 -31.54
CA LEU A 18 -16.04 7.18 -30.83
C LEU A 18 -14.56 6.98 -30.43
N LEU A 19 -13.60 7.39 -31.27
CA LEU A 19 -12.17 7.32 -30.92
C LEU A 19 -11.80 8.34 -29.83
N ALA A 20 -12.42 9.51 -29.79
CA ALA A 20 -12.16 10.53 -28.76
C ALA A 20 -12.70 10.12 -27.38
N CYS A 21 -13.76 9.30 -27.32
CA CYS A 21 -14.37 8.86 -26.07
C CYS A 21 -13.50 7.81 -25.32
N HIS A 22 -12.57 7.13 -25.98
CA HIS A 22 -11.65 6.17 -25.35
C HIS A 22 -10.40 6.84 -24.76
N ALA A 23 -10.16 8.12 -25.03
CA ALA A 23 -8.97 8.84 -24.55
C ALA A 23 -9.18 9.52 -23.18
N LEU A 24 -10.39 9.50 -22.60
CA LEU A 24 -10.74 10.26 -21.39
C LEU A 24 -10.73 9.44 -20.09
N ALA A 25 -10.31 8.17 -20.11
CA ALA A 25 -10.22 7.34 -18.92
C ALA A 25 -8.81 6.79 -18.68
N ALA A 26 -7.77 7.57 -18.94
CA ALA A 26 -6.50 7.34 -18.30
C ALA A 26 -6.62 7.89 -16.87
N ASP A 27 -7.19 7.09 -15.96
CA ASP A 27 -7.00 7.28 -14.53
C ASP A 27 -5.48 7.28 -14.32
N THR A 28 -4.91 8.46 -14.11
CA THR A 28 -3.46 8.59 -13.93
C THR A 28 -3.13 7.91 -12.62
N ALA A 29 -2.67 6.66 -12.72
CA ALA A 29 -2.27 5.86 -11.59
C ALA A 29 -1.30 6.67 -10.72
N ARG A 30 -1.75 7.02 -9.50
CA ARG A 30 -1.01 7.89 -8.59
C ARG A 30 0.15 7.11 -8.00
N SER A 31 1.39 7.58 -8.24
CA SER A 31 2.58 7.00 -7.62
C SER A 31 2.55 7.19 -6.10
N PHE A 32 3.20 6.30 -5.36
CA PHE A 32 3.49 6.54 -3.94
C PHE A 32 4.95 6.29 -3.60
N ALA A 33 5.68 5.52 -4.42
CA ALA A 33 7.06 5.17 -4.13
C ALA A 33 7.81 4.68 -5.37
N GLN A 34 9.13 4.65 -5.27
CA GLN A 34 10.03 4.02 -6.23
C GLN A 34 10.81 2.89 -5.54
N VAL A 35 11.04 1.78 -6.24
CA VAL A 35 11.88 0.68 -5.77
C VAL A 35 13.33 1.14 -5.70
N TRP A 36 13.86 1.30 -4.48
CA TRP A 36 15.24 1.73 -4.25
C TRP A 36 16.20 0.55 -4.19
N ARG A 37 15.77 -0.56 -3.57
CA ARG A 37 16.54 -1.82 -3.51
C ARG A 37 15.58 -2.99 -3.63
N ILE A 38 16.05 -4.09 -4.18
CA ILE A 38 15.29 -5.33 -4.28
C ILE A 38 16.26 -6.52 -4.27
N SER A 39 15.85 -7.60 -3.62
CA SER A 39 16.52 -8.90 -3.62
C SER A 39 15.46 -9.98 -3.74
N GLY A 40 15.76 -11.04 -4.47
CA GLY A 40 14.78 -12.10 -4.74
C GLY A 40 13.60 -11.64 -5.57
N SER A 41 12.41 -12.20 -5.35
CA SER A 41 11.22 -11.96 -6.16
C SER A 41 10.19 -11.12 -5.40
N VAL A 42 9.87 -9.94 -5.94
CA VAL A 42 8.78 -9.07 -5.48
C VAL A 42 7.97 -8.65 -6.71
N SER A 43 6.66 -8.69 -6.60
CA SER A 43 5.73 -8.33 -7.67
C SER A 43 4.70 -7.32 -7.21
N ALA A 44 4.16 -6.58 -8.16
CA ALA A 44 3.01 -5.70 -7.99
C ALA A 44 1.91 -6.08 -8.99
N ALA A 45 0.66 -5.99 -8.57
CA ALA A 45 -0.50 -6.26 -9.41
C ALA A 45 -1.62 -5.25 -9.11
N VAL A 46 -2.28 -4.75 -10.15
CA VAL A 46 -3.54 -3.99 -10.01
C VAL A 46 -4.66 -5.00 -9.75
N ALA A 47 -5.74 -4.54 -9.09
CA ALA A 47 -6.91 -5.38 -8.85
C ALA A 47 -7.54 -5.91 -10.16
N GLU A 48 -8.17 -7.08 -10.05
CA GLU A 48 -8.80 -7.91 -11.08
C GLU A 48 -9.11 -7.28 -12.47
N PRO A 49 -8.70 -7.91 -13.59
CA PRO A 49 -7.93 -9.15 -13.62
C PRO A 49 -6.45 -8.89 -13.34
N ALA A 50 -5.93 -9.53 -12.29
CA ALA A 50 -4.59 -9.28 -11.76
C ALA A 50 -3.50 -9.73 -12.74
N VAL A 51 -2.91 -8.80 -13.46
CA VAL A 51 -1.66 -9.04 -14.20
C VAL A 51 -0.51 -8.60 -13.30
N ALA A 52 0.17 -9.57 -12.69
CA ALA A 52 1.32 -9.30 -11.85
C ALA A 52 2.55 -8.95 -12.71
N ARG A 53 3.25 -7.87 -12.35
CA ARG A 53 4.56 -7.51 -12.90
C ARG A 53 5.64 -7.74 -11.86
N GLY A 54 6.74 -8.36 -12.23
CA GLY A 54 7.93 -8.43 -11.39
C GLY A 54 8.58 -7.05 -11.25
N LEU A 55 8.87 -6.64 -10.02
CA LEU A 55 9.51 -5.35 -9.73
C LEU A 55 11.02 -5.42 -9.89
N ARG A 56 11.60 -4.29 -10.32
CA ARG A 56 13.05 -4.05 -10.46
C ARG A 56 13.42 -2.72 -9.81
N VAL A 57 14.69 -2.54 -9.50
CA VAL A 57 15.19 -1.24 -9.02
C VAL A 57 14.85 -0.15 -10.02
N GLY A 58 14.32 0.97 -9.53
CA GLY A 58 13.87 2.10 -10.33
C GLY A 58 12.39 2.06 -10.75
N ASP A 59 11.71 0.92 -10.62
CA ASP A 59 10.28 0.84 -10.93
C ASP A 59 9.45 1.71 -10.00
N THR A 60 8.45 2.37 -10.56
CA THR A 60 7.43 3.10 -9.80
C THR A 60 6.35 2.15 -9.32
N VAL A 61 5.91 2.35 -8.09
CA VAL A 61 4.78 1.64 -7.46
C VAL A 61 3.63 2.60 -7.24
N TYR A 62 2.42 2.12 -7.52
CA TYR A 62 1.24 2.96 -7.58
C TYR A 62 0.23 2.62 -6.48
N VAL A 63 -0.54 3.63 -6.10
CA VAL A 63 -1.70 3.45 -5.21
C VAL A 63 -2.67 2.45 -5.83
N GLY A 64 -3.21 1.54 -5.01
CA GLY A 64 -4.10 0.47 -5.44
C GLY A 64 -3.38 -0.80 -5.91
N GLU A 65 -2.06 -0.77 -6.16
CA GLU A 65 -1.32 -2.00 -6.46
C GLU A 65 -1.19 -2.87 -5.20
N ARG A 66 -1.43 -4.18 -5.36
CA ARG A 66 -1.06 -5.19 -4.37
C ARG A 66 0.38 -5.59 -4.59
N LEU A 67 1.22 -5.38 -3.59
CA LEU A 67 2.60 -5.84 -3.59
C LEU A 67 2.70 -7.17 -2.85
N GLN A 68 3.50 -8.07 -3.40
CA GLN A 68 3.78 -9.38 -2.82
C GLN A 68 5.27 -9.71 -2.94
N ALA A 69 5.89 -9.98 -1.81
CA ALA A 69 7.23 -10.55 -1.74
C ALA A 69 7.14 -12.07 -1.65
N ALA A 70 7.93 -12.78 -2.42
CA ALA A 70 8.13 -14.22 -2.24
C ALA A 70 8.88 -14.50 -0.92
N THR A 71 9.00 -15.76 -0.54
CA THR A 71 9.72 -16.17 0.69
C THR A 71 11.21 -15.82 0.66
N ASN A 72 11.78 -15.58 -0.52
CA ASN A 72 13.14 -15.08 -0.74
C ASN A 72 13.18 -13.62 -1.19
N GLY A 73 12.01 -12.93 -1.23
CA GLY A 73 11.86 -11.59 -1.78
C GLY A 73 11.95 -10.52 -0.70
N GLU A 74 12.75 -9.50 -0.93
CA GLU A 74 12.83 -8.29 -0.11
C GLU A 74 12.91 -7.06 -1.01
N ALA A 75 12.33 -5.95 -0.58
CA ALA A 75 12.47 -4.67 -1.26
C ALA A 75 12.54 -3.52 -0.26
N VAL A 76 13.19 -2.43 -0.66
CA VAL A 76 13.09 -1.14 0.00
C VAL A 76 12.51 -0.16 -1.00
N LEU A 77 11.39 0.41 -0.67
CA LEU A 77 10.71 1.43 -1.43
C LEU A 77 11.03 2.79 -0.81
N ARG A 78 11.42 3.76 -1.64
CA ARG A 78 11.52 5.16 -1.25
C ARG A 78 10.21 5.84 -1.60
N MET A 79 9.49 6.27 -0.59
CA MET A 79 8.19 6.91 -0.74
C MET A 79 8.34 8.35 -1.23
N ASP A 80 7.32 8.86 -1.91
CA ASP A 80 7.34 10.21 -2.49
C ASP A 80 7.28 11.30 -1.40
N ASP A 81 6.92 10.93 -0.14
CA ASP A 81 7.00 11.79 1.06
C ASP A 81 8.37 11.73 1.77
N GLY A 82 9.41 11.18 1.13
CA GLY A 82 10.73 11.02 1.70
C GLY A 82 10.86 9.92 2.77
N GLY A 83 9.80 9.18 3.04
CA GLY A 83 9.83 8.00 3.89
C GLY A 83 10.40 6.77 3.19
N TYR A 84 10.59 5.69 3.96
CA TYR A 84 11.02 4.39 3.45
C TYR A 84 10.10 3.28 3.95
N LEU A 85 9.81 2.33 3.06
CA LEU A 85 9.07 1.12 3.36
C LEU A 85 9.91 -0.09 2.96
N ALA A 86 10.38 -0.84 3.96
CA ALA A 86 11.08 -2.10 3.72
C ALA A 86 10.09 -3.27 3.78
N VAL A 87 10.03 -4.01 2.68
CA VAL A 87 9.16 -5.17 2.49
C VAL A 87 9.92 -6.42 2.89
N ARG A 88 9.39 -7.18 3.86
CA ARG A 88 10.01 -8.40 4.34
C ARG A 88 9.57 -9.62 3.51
N PRO A 89 10.34 -10.73 3.54
CA PRO A 89 9.96 -11.97 2.87
C PRO A 89 8.55 -12.43 3.24
N GLY A 90 7.77 -12.83 2.23
CA GLY A 90 6.39 -13.28 2.41
C GLY A 90 5.35 -12.19 2.68
N ALA A 91 5.74 -10.92 2.70
CA ALA A 91 4.82 -9.83 2.94
C ALA A 91 3.87 -9.60 1.76
N GLN A 92 2.61 -9.28 2.08
CA GLN A 92 1.59 -8.84 1.13
C GLN A 92 0.87 -7.60 1.67
N PHE A 93 0.77 -6.56 0.87
CA PHE A 93 0.10 -5.32 1.26
C PHE A 93 -0.46 -4.57 0.05
N VAL A 94 -1.32 -3.60 0.33
CA VAL A 94 -1.88 -2.64 -0.63
C VAL A 94 -1.76 -1.24 -0.03
N VAL A 95 -1.36 -0.25 -0.82
CA VAL A 95 -1.48 1.16 -0.45
C VAL A 95 -2.81 1.65 -1.02
N ASP A 96 -3.78 1.91 -0.14
CA ASP A 96 -5.14 2.30 -0.53
C ASP A 96 -5.24 3.78 -0.88
N ASP A 97 -4.46 4.62 -0.20
CA ASP A 97 -4.42 6.05 -0.46
C ASP A 97 -3.06 6.65 -0.09
N PHE A 98 -2.63 7.61 -0.89
CA PHE A 98 -1.41 8.37 -0.65
C PHE A 98 -1.54 9.76 -1.27
N ALA A 99 -1.35 10.78 -0.47
CA ALA A 99 -1.21 12.16 -0.92
C ALA A 99 -0.11 12.83 -0.10
N ALA A 100 0.85 13.42 -0.77
CA ALA A 100 2.05 13.99 -0.18
C ALA A 100 2.43 15.28 -0.93
N ASP A 101 1.56 16.28 -0.82
CA ASP A 101 1.71 17.59 -1.49
C ASP A 101 2.04 18.72 -0.51
N GLN A 102 2.25 18.39 0.76
CA GLN A 102 2.52 19.32 1.87
C GLN A 102 1.36 20.30 2.14
N SER A 103 0.14 19.93 1.78
CA SER A 103 -1.06 20.76 1.93
C SER A 103 -1.73 20.67 3.31
N GLY A 104 -1.22 19.84 4.21
CA GLY A 104 -1.89 19.53 5.49
C GLY A 104 -3.07 18.55 5.37
N SER A 105 -3.51 18.24 4.16
CA SER A 105 -4.42 17.15 3.82
C SER A 105 -3.68 15.87 3.40
N ASP A 106 -2.37 15.87 3.57
CA ASP A 106 -1.49 14.74 3.30
C ASP A 106 -1.98 13.49 4.03
N ARG A 107 -1.91 12.35 3.37
CA ARG A 107 -2.38 11.10 3.95
C ARG A 107 -1.66 9.89 3.37
N PHE A 108 -1.58 8.86 4.18
CA PHE A 108 -1.06 7.56 3.82
C PHE A 108 -1.92 6.48 4.47
N SER A 109 -2.50 5.61 3.67
CA SER A 109 -3.29 4.47 4.13
C SER A 109 -2.80 3.20 3.45
N LEU A 110 -2.38 2.24 4.27
CA LEU A 110 -1.86 0.95 3.84
C LEU A 110 -2.60 -0.18 4.56
N ARG A 111 -2.94 -1.23 3.82
CA ARG A 111 -3.41 -2.50 4.38
C ARG A 111 -2.34 -3.56 4.28
N LEU A 112 -1.83 -4.01 5.43
CA LEU A 112 -0.95 -5.17 5.53
C LEU A 112 -1.81 -6.44 5.64
N LEU A 113 -1.74 -7.29 4.62
CA LEU A 113 -2.56 -8.50 4.50
C LEU A 113 -1.89 -9.70 5.15
N GLN A 114 -0.55 -9.77 5.09
CA GLN A 114 0.28 -10.75 5.81
C GLN A 114 1.75 -10.34 5.80
N GLY A 115 2.54 -10.97 6.69
CA GLY A 115 3.99 -10.79 6.76
C GLY A 115 4.39 -9.53 7.49
N GLY A 116 5.52 -8.93 7.12
CA GLY A 116 6.12 -7.81 7.85
C GLY A 116 6.58 -6.66 6.96
N LEU A 117 6.48 -5.45 7.49
CA LEU A 117 6.98 -4.21 6.89
C LEU A 117 7.75 -3.43 7.95
N ARG A 118 8.83 -2.72 7.55
CA ARG A 118 9.41 -1.66 8.36
C ARG A 118 9.13 -0.33 7.68
N LEU A 119 8.58 0.61 8.43
CA LEU A 119 8.21 1.92 7.93
C LEU A 119 9.01 2.99 8.68
N ILE A 120 9.77 3.77 7.91
CA ILE A 120 10.41 5.00 8.38
C ILE A 120 9.60 6.13 7.77
N THR A 121 8.83 6.83 8.60
CA THR A 121 7.83 7.79 8.12
C THR A 121 8.48 9.05 7.54
N GLY A 122 7.91 9.53 6.43
CA GLY A 122 8.27 10.80 5.81
C GLY A 122 7.53 12.00 6.42
N TRP A 123 7.33 13.03 5.58
CA TRP A 123 6.68 14.27 6.07
C TRP A 123 5.17 14.11 6.29
N VAL A 124 4.47 13.19 5.60
CA VAL A 124 3.03 12.96 5.80
C VAL A 124 2.70 12.70 7.27
N ALA A 125 3.43 11.78 7.91
CA ALA A 125 3.23 11.44 9.31
C ALA A 125 3.58 12.59 10.27
N LYS A 126 4.43 13.53 9.85
CA LYS A 126 4.81 14.70 10.65
C LYS A 126 3.80 15.83 10.54
N LEU A 127 3.29 16.08 9.33
CA LEU A 127 2.36 17.17 9.05
C LEU A 127 0.90 16.80 9.39
N ASN A 128 0.51 15.55 9.09
CA ASN A 128 -0.82 15.02 9.41
C ASN A 128 -0.74 13.61 10.03
N PRO A 129 -0.35 13.46 11.31
CA PRO A 129 -0.26 12.15 11.97
C PRO A 129 -1.58 11.35 11.93
N ARG A 130 -2.73 12.03 11.95
CA ARG A 130 -4.05 11.39 11.88
C ARG A 130 -4.35 10.80 10.49
N GLY A 131 -3.72 11.32 9.45
CA GLY A 131 -3.82 10.84 8.08
C GLY A 131 -2.93 9.64 7.78
N TYR A 132 -2.04 9.24 8.71
CA TYR A 132 -1.15 8.10 8.52
C TYR A 132 -1.70 6.86 9.22
N ARG A 133 -2.01 5.81 8.44
CA ARG A 133 -2.62 4.58 8.96
C ARG A 133 -2.04 3.34 8.30
N VAL A 134 -1.70 2.34 9.11
CA VAL A 134 -1.38 0.98 8.66
C VAL A 134 -2.42 0.04 9.26
N SER A 135 -3.29 -0.47 8.43
CA SER A 135 -4.38 -1.36 8.85
C SER A 135 -4.02 -2.82 8.61
N THR A 136 -4.47 -3.68 9.49
CA THR A 136 -4.37 -5.13 9.39
C THR A 136 -5.77 -5.73 9.63
N PRO A 137 -5.98 -7.03 9.44
CA PRO A 137 -7.24 -7.67 9.81
C PRO A 137 -7.64 -7.57 11.28
N SER A 138 -6.71 -7.31 12.21
CA SER A 138 -7.01 -7.26 13.65
C SER A 138 -6.86 -5.88 14.29
N ALA A 139 -6.18 -4.93 13.67
CA ALA A 139 -5.92 -3.62 14.27
C ALA A 139 -5.59 -2.55 13.22
N THR A 140 -5.65 -1.29 13.64
CA THR A 140 -5.08 -0.15 12.92
C THR A 140 -3.92 0.42 13.73
N ILE A 141 -2.78 0.64 13.09
CA ILE A 141 -1.60 1.29 13.66
C ILE A 141 -1.57 2.72 13.14
N GLY A 142 -1.55 3.67 14.05
CA GLY A 142 -1.28 5.07 13.76
C GLY A 142 0.08 5.49 14.31
N VAL A 143 0.64 6.57 13.77
CA VAL A 143 2.01 7.00 14.08
C VAL A 143 2.10 8.46 14.47
N ARG A 144 3.19 8.78 15.17
CA ARG A 144 3.57 10.16 15.48
C ARG A 144 5.06 10.39 15.14
N GLY A 145 5.39 10.27 13.83
CA GLY A 145 6.76 10.41 13.35
C GLY A 145 7.67 9.27 13.85
N THR A 146 7.69 8.14 13.15
CA THR A 146 8.23 6.89 13.68
C THR A 146 9.14 6.15 12.71
N ASP A 147 10.01 5.32 13.31
CA ASP A 147 10.59 4.12 12.71
C ASP A 147 10.00 2.92 13.45
N HIS A 148 9.19 2.12 12.77
CA HIS A 148 8.51 0.99 13.38
C HIS A 148 8.41 -0.21 12.42
N GLU A 149 8.17 -1.38 12.98
CA GLU A 149 7.96 -2.61 12.25
C GLU A 149 6.56 -3.15 12.54
N ALA A 150 5.73 -3.20 11.50
CA ALA A 150 4.39 -3.77 11.55
C ALA A 150 4.38 -5.18 10.96
N TYR A 151 3.79 -6.13 11.68
CA TYR A 151 3.59 -7.51 11.21
C TYR A 151 2.13 -7.91 11.36
N PHE A 152 1.63 -8.64 10.37
CA PHE A 152 0.42 -9.44 10.52
C PHE A 152 0.74 -10.90 10.26
N LEU A 153 0.66 -11.70 11.32
CA LEU A 153 0.85 -13.14 11.26
C LEU A 153 -0.50 -13.84 11.11
N THR A 154 -0.73 -14.41 9.94
CA THR A 154 -1.85 -15.35 9.71
C THR A 154 -1.62 -16.60 10.56
N ASP A 155 -2.65 -17.43 10.76
CA ASP A 155 -2.50 -18.67 11.55
C ASP A 155 -1.38 -19.57 11.02
N THR A 156 -1.25 -19.69 9.69
CA THR A 156 -0.19 -20.48 9.05
C THR A 156 1.21 -19.92 9.34
N LEU A 157 1.40 -18.61 9.19
CA LEU A 157 2.69 -17.97 9.50
C LEU A 157 3.03 -18.05 10.99
N ALA A 158 2.03 -17.85 11.85
CA ALA A 158 2.18 -17.91 13.29
C ALA A 158 2.62 -19.31 13.76
N GLN A 159 2.01 -20.36 13.19
CA GLN A 159 2.43 -21.75 13.45
C GLN A 159 3.89 -22.00 13.02
N THR A 160 4.25 -21.57 11.80
CA THR A 160 5.62 -21.72 11.28
C THR A 160 6.66 -21.03 12.16
N LEU A 161 6.30 -19.86 12.71
CA LEU A 161 7.19 -19.05 13.55
C LEU A 161 7.08 -19.36 15.05
N SER A 162 6.23 -20.29 15.47
CA SER A 162 5.91 -20.59 16.88
C SER A 162 5.47 -19.32 17.65
N GLN A 163 4.67 -18.49 17.00
CA GLN A 163 4.13 -17.25 17.53
C GLN A 163 2.59 -17.30 17.61
N LYS A 164 1.96 -16.29 18.17
CA LYS A 164 0.50 -16.12 18.13
C LYS A 164 0.09 -15.41 16.86
N SER A 165 -1.02 -15.79 16.25
CA SER A 165 -1.59 -15.07 15.10
C SER A 165 -2.12 -13.71 15.53
N GLY A 166 -1.91 -12.68 14.69
CA GLY A 166 -2.33 -11.32 14.98
C GLY A 166 -1.39 -10.24 14.47
N THR A 167 -1.67 -9.03 14.90
CA THR A 167 -0.89 -7.84 14.59
C THR A 167 0.16 -7.61 15.66
N TYR A 168 1.37 -7.35 15.23
CA TYR A 168 2.49 -6.89 16.06
C TYR A 168 2.96 -5.54 15.54
N ASP A 169 3.23 -4.61 16.43
CA ASP A 169 3.85 -3.32 16.11
C ASP A 169 5.01 -3.07 17.05
N ARG A 170 6.24 -3.09 16.51
CA ARG A 170 7.48 -2.86 17.24
C ARG A 170 8.00 -1.46 16.92
N VAL A 171 8.10 -0.61 17.93
CA VAL A 171 8.63 0.74 17.77
C VAL A 171 10.15 0.78 18.00
N VAL A 172 10.87 1.31 17.01
CA VAL A 172 12.32 1.55 17.09
C VAL A 172 12.59 2.97 17.59
N SER A 173 11.89 3.97 17.04
CA SER A 173 11.95 5.37 17.48
C SER A 173 10.63 6.08 17.21
N GLY A 174 10.37 7.18 17.93
CA GLY A 174 9.09 7.89 17.89
C GLY A 174 8.03 7.22 18.75
N GLN A 175 6.78 7.25 18.34
CA GLN A 175 5.65 6.65 19.05
C GLN A 175 4.58 6.20 18.06
N THR A 176 4.00 5.01 18.28
CA THR A 176 2.80 4.55 17.60
C THR A 176 1.65 4.38 18.59
N TYR A 177 0.46 4.16 18.05
CA TYR A 177 -0.66 3.63 18.81
C TYR A 177 -1.32 2.52 18.00
N VAL A 178 -1.79 1.50 18.70
CA VAL A 178 -2.52 0.37 18.12
C VAL A 178 -3.96 0.46 18.57
N GLU A 179 -4.87 0.58 17.60
CA GLU A 179 -6.29 0.81 17.80
C GLU A 179 -7.10 -0.41 17.35
N THR A 180 -8.09 -0.77 18.16
CA THR A 180 -9.11 -1.78 17.88
C THR A 180 -10.49 -1.21 18.18
N ARG A 181 -11.54 -2.01 18.02
CA ARG A 181 -12.90 -1.63 18.44
C ARG A 181 -13.03 -1.43 19.96
N ASP A 182 -12.16 -2.07 20.73
CA ASP A 182 -12.25 -2.09 22.21
C ASP A 182 -11.42 -0.97 22.84
N GLY A 183 -10.62 -0.25 22.05
CA GLY A 183 -9.79 0.86 22.51
C GLY A 183 -8.47 1.01 21.78
N SER A 184 -7.62 1.87 22.31
CA SER A 184 -6.30 2.19 21.75
C SER A 184 -5.24 2.14 22.84
N VAL A 185 -4.03 1.68 22.47
CA VAL A 185 -2.86 1.60 23.35
C VAL A 185 -1.67 2.23 22.63
N ASP A 186 -0.99 3.14 23.32
CA ASP A 186 0.27 3.73 22.86
C ASP A 186 1.41 2.71 22.97
N VAL A 187 2.31 2.69 21.99
CA VAL A 187 3.50 1.83 21.96
C VAL A 187 4.74 2.74 21.90
N ALA A 188 5.58 2.66 22.91
CA ALA A 188 6.79 3.45 23.03
C ALA A 188 8.01 2.74 22.42
N PRO A 189 9.14 3.44 22.18
CA PRO A 189 10.37 2.84 21.70
C PRO A 189 10.82 1.65 22.55
N GLY A 190 11.21 0.55 21.88
CA GLY A 190 11.60 -0.69 22.52
C GLY A 190 10.44 -1.59 22.94
N GLN A 191 9.20 -1.14 22.81
CA GLN A 191 8.01 -1.94 23.10
C GLN A 191 7.46 -2.60 21.84
N VAL A 192 6.61 -3.62 22.08
CA VAL A 192 5.82 -4.32 21.05
C VAL A 192 4.36 -4.31 21.46
N GLY A 193 3.51 -3.69 20.64
CA GLY A 193 2.06 -3.84 20.72
C GLY A 193 1.63 -5.16 20.07
N PHE A 194 0.66 -5.86 20.68
CA PHE A 194 0.10 -7.09 20.12
C PHE A 194 -1.42 -7.09 20.19
N VAL A 195 -2.05 -7.41 19.07
CA VAL A 195 -3.50 -7.65 18.97
C VAL A 195 -3.73 -9.01 18.29
N ARG A 196 -4.46 -9.90 18.99
CA ARG A 196 -4.76 -11.24 18.46
C ARG A 196 -5.61 -11.14 17.17
N ALA A 197 -5.36 -12.03 16.21
CA ALA A 197 -6.22 -12.18 15.06
C ALA A 197 -7.65 -12.58 15.47
N PRO A 198 -8.69 -12.07 14.79
CA PRO A 198 -10.04 -12.56 15.00
C PRO A 198 -10.12 -14.05 14.62
N PRO A 199 -11.03 -14.82 15.24
CA PRO A 199 -11.23 -16.20 14.84
C PRO A 199 -11.70 -16.23 13.36
N PRO A 200 -11.36 -17.29 12.61
CA PRO A 200 -11.84 -17.43 11.24
C PRO A 200 -13.37 -17.41 11.20
N PRO A 201 -13.97 -16.86 10.13
CA PRO A 201 -15.41 -16.88 9.96
C PRO A 201 -15.91 -18.34 9.95
N ARG A 202 -17.00 -18.57 10.68
CA ARG A 202 -17.67 -19.89 10.73
C ARG A 202 -18.43 -20.17 9.45
#